data_484982800a4e75e5a358896715bed445
#
_entry.id   484982800a4e75e5a358896715bed445
#
_cell.length_a   1.000
_cell.length_b   1.000
_cell.length_c   1.000
_cell.angle_alpha   90.00
_cell.angle_beta   90.00
_cell.angle_gamma   90.00
#
_symmetry.space_group_name_H-M   'P 1'
#
loop_
_entity.id
_entity.type
_entity.pdbx_description
1 polymer ?
#
loop_
_entity_poly.entity_id
_entity_poly.type
_entity_poly.pdbx_seq_one_letter_code
_entity_poly.pdbx_strand_id
1 'polypeptide(L)'
;MQNFWCKNPQVAAEAVRCRWPKSAEHTIFIADEICRGRYLFQDHWEMEPTHTAVDFGAEIAGIDWAAVPFGDPEWLYAMNRHTSLVNLAKAWLYTGDDHY
;
A
#
# COMPACT_ATOMS: atom_id res chain seq x y z
N MET A 1 -1.41 23.61 20.79
CA MET A 1 -1.59 23.39 19.35
C MET A 1 -2.60 22.28 19.15
N GLN A 2 -3.63 22.56 18.40
CA GLN A 2 -4.58 21.49 18.08
C GLN A 2 -3.98 20.54 17.07
N ASN A 3 -4.18 19.26 17.32
CA ASN A 3 -3.69 18.22 16.47
C ASN A 3 -4.67 18.05 15.29
N PHE A 4 -4.22 18.32 14.07
CA PHE A 4 -5.01 18.13 12.86
C PHE A 4 -5.17 16.66 12.48
N TRP A 5 -4.42 15.78 13.13
CA TRP A 5 -4.48 14.35 12.86
C TRP A 5 -5.67 13.72 13.60
N CYS A 6 -6.18 12.67 13.02
CA CYS A 6 -7.24 11.92 13.65
C CYS A 6 -6.80 11.37 15.01
N LYS A 7 -7.52 11.72 16.07
CA LYS A 7 -7.22 11.26 17.44
C LYS A 7 -7.50 9.78 17.64
N ASN A 8 -8.40 9.23 16.83
CA ASN A 8 -8.76 7.82 16.91
C ASN A 8 -8.80 7.22 15.50
N PRO A 9 -7.68 6.65 15.05
CA PRO A 9 -7.59 6.09 13.70
C PRO A 9 -8.56 4.93 13.46
N GLN A 10 -8.94 4.16 14.49
CA GLN A 10 -9.92 3.09 14.37
C GLN A 10 -11.31 3.62 13.99
N VAL A 11 -11.73 4.73 14.60
CA VAL A 11 -13.01 5.37 14.26
C VAL A 11 -12.99 5.86 12.81
N ALA A 12 -11.90 6.47 12.38
CA ALA A 12 -11.75 6.92 11.00
C ALA A 12 -11.77 5.74 10.01
N ALA A 13 -11.08 4.66 10.33
CA ALA A 13 -11.04 3.45 9.52
C ALA A 13 -12.43 2.82 9.39
N GLU A 14 -13.16 2.74 10.47
CA GLU A 14 -14.54 2.23 10.45
C GLU A 14 -15.46 3.10 9.59
N ALA A 15 -15.33 4.41 9.69
CA ALA A 15 -16.09 5.34 8.85
C ALA A 15 -15.79 5.13 7.36
N VAL A 16 -14.53 4.92 6.98
CA VAL A 16 -14.13 4.63 5.61
C VAL A 16 -14.72 3.30 5.14
N ARG A 17 -14.63 2.26 5.97
CA ARG A 17 -15.20 0.95 5.63
C ARG A 17 -16.71 1.03 5.38
N CYS A 18 -17.42 1.81 6.19
CA CYS A 18 -18.87 1.98 6.05
C CYS A 18 -19.27 2.80 4.82
N ARG A 19 -18.55 3.90 4.55
CA ARG A 19 -18.88 4.84 3.48
C ARG A 19 -18.29 4.46 2.13
N TRP A 20 -17.09 3.90 2.14
CA TRP A 20 -16.34 3.54 0.93
C TRP A 20 -15.77 2.12 1.03
N PRO A 21 -16.65 1.11 1.11
CA PRO A 21 -16.20 -0.28 1.31
C PRO A 21 -15.30 -0.78 0.19
N LYS A 22 -15.53 -0.36 -1.05
CA LYS A 22 -14.70 -0.75 -2.19
C LYS A 22 -13.28 -0.19 -2.08
N SER A 23 -13.14 1.03 -1.56
CA SER A 23 -11.82 1.64 -1.33
C SER A 23 -11.06 0.89 -0.25
N ALA A 24 -11.74 0.50 0.83
CA ALA A 24 -11.13 -0.31 1.89
C ALA A 24 -10.71 -1.70 1.37
N GLU A 25 -11.57 -2.37 0.62
CA GLU A 25 -11.27 -3.66 0.00
C GLU A 25 -10.06 -3.58 -0.94
N HIS A 26 -9.98 -2.52 -1.73
CA HIS A 26 -8.86 -2.30 -2.63
C HIS A 26 -7.54 -2.11 -1.85
N THR A 27 -7.56 -1.32 -0.79
CA THR A 27 -6.39 -1.14 0.08
C THR A 27 -5.94 -2.47 0.70
N ILE A 28 -6.89 -3.28 1.16
CA ILE A 28 -6.60 -4.61 1.72
C ILE A 28 -5.99 -5.52 0.64
N PHE A 29 -6.54 -5.50 -0.56
CA PHE A 29 -5.98 -6.26 -1.69
C PHE A 29 -4.52 -5.88 -1.97
N ILE A 30 -4.22 -4.59 -2.05
CA ILE A 30 -2.85 -4.10 -2.27
C ILE A 30 -1.93 -4.55 -1.12
N ALA A 31 -2.40 -4.45 0.11
CA ALA A 31 -1.63 -4.87 1.28
C ALA A 31 -1.35 -6.38 1.28
N ASP A 32 -2.33 -7.19 0.90
CA ASP A 32 -2.16 -8.64 0.78
C ASP A 32 -1.11 -8.99 -0.29
N GLU A 33 -1.13 -8.30 -1.42
CA GLU A 33 -0.12 -8.47 -2.46
C GLU A 33 1.28 -8.09 -1.95
N ILE A 34 1.40 -6.98 -1.21
CA ILE A 34 2.66 -6.55 -0.60
C ILE A 34 3.18 -7.63 0.35
N CYS A 35 2.33 -8.23 1.17
CA CYS A 35 2.72 -9.32 2.06
C CYS A 35 3.25 -10.54 1.31
N ARG A 36 2.86 -10.71 0.05
CA ARG A 36 3.38 -11.74 -0.85
C ARG A 36 4.63 -11.30 -1.62
N GLY A 37 5.08 -10.08 -1.40
CA GLY A 37 6.22 -9.50 -2.13
C GLY A 37 5.87 -8.90 -3.48
N ARG A 38 4.60 -8.66 -3.76
CA ARG A 38 4.10 -8.15 -5.04
C ARG A 38 3.62 -6.72 -4.87
N TYR A 39 4.22 -5.80 -5.62
CA TYR A 39 4.00 -4.36 -5.46
C TYR A 39 3.32 -3.76 -6.68
N LEU A 40 2.25 -2.97 -6.44
CA LEU A 40 1.44 -2.28 -7.44
C LEU A 40 1.58 -0.77 -7.21
N PHE A 41 2.71 -0.21 -7.61
CA PHE A 41 3.07 1.17 -7.25
C PHE A 41 2.26 2.24 -7.96
N GLN A 42 1.82 1.98 -9.17
CA GLN A 42 1.18 2.99 -10.02
C GLN A 42 -0.33 3.04 -9.90
N ASP A 43 -0.89 2.13 -9.11
CA ASP A 43 -2.33 2.02 -8.94
C ASP A 43 -2.97 3.28 -8.30
N HIS A 44 -2.16 4.07 -7.58
CA HIS A 44 -2.62 5.29 -6.91
C HIS A 44 -2.47 6.56 -7.77
N TRP A 45 -1.82 6.44 -8.90
CA TRP A 45 -1.50 7.58 -9.75
C TRP A 45 -2.31 7.46 -11.04
N GLU A 46 -3.52 7.78 -11.06
CA GLU A 46 -4.48 7.69 -12.17
C GLU A 46 -3.92 7.90 -13.59
N MET A 47 -2.61 8.13 -13.70
CA MET A 47 -1.97 8.46 -14.96
C MET A 47 -1.68 7.26 -15.85
N GLU A 48 -1.37 6.11 -15.26
CA GLU A 48 -1.23 4.84 -15.97
C GLU A 48 -1.46 3.69 -14.99
N PRO A 49 -2.71 3.26 -14.81
CA PRO A 49 -2.97 2.14 -13.91
C PRO A 49 -2.32 0.88 -14.47
N THR A 50 -1.16 0.56 -13.99
CA THR A 50 -0.58 -0.74 -14.28
C THR A 50 -1.16 -1.75 -13.29
N HIS A 51 -1.95 -2.65 -13.80
CA HIS A 51 -2.43 -3.80 -13.02
C HIS A 51 -1.36 -4.88 -12.88
N THR A 52 -0.15 -4.58 -13.32
CA THR A 52 0.97 -5.52 -13.28
C THR A 52 1.78 -5.31 -12.03
N ALA A 53 1.75 -6.30 -11.14
CA ALA A 53 2.57 -6.30 -9.95
C ALA A 53 4.04 -6.58 -10.29
N VAL A 54 4.94 -5.93 -9.55
CA VAL A 54 6.36 -6.29 -9.55
C VAL A 54 6.60 -7.24 -8.40
N ASP A 55 7.12 -8.42 -8.67
CA ASP A 55 7.41 -9.43 -7.67
C ASP A 55 8.87 -9.30 -7.21
N PHE A 56 9.06 -8.89 -5.96
CA PHE A 56 10.38 -8.82 -5.31
C PHE A 56 10.65 -10.00 -4.38
N GLY A 57 9.75 -10.99 -4.34
CA GLY A 57 9.82 -12.10 -3.39
C GLY A 57 9.26 -11.73 -2.02
N ALA A 58 8.95 -12.75 -1.24
CA ALA A 58 8.29 -12.58 0.06
C ALA A 58 9.22 -12.06 1.16
N GLU A 59 10.53 -12.12 0.96
CA GLU A 59 11.50 -11.72 1.97
C GLU A 59 11.94 -10.27 1.78
N ILE A 60 11.68 -9.43 2.78
CA ILE A 60 12.07 -8.00 2.75
C ILE A 60 13.58 -7.86 2.53
N ALA A 61 14.40 -8.72 3.14
CA ALA A 61 15.85 -8.70 2.97
C ALA A 61 16.30 -8.99 1.53
N GLY A 62 15.46 -9.60 0.72
CA GLY A 62 15.74 -9.90 -0.68
C GLY A 62 15.36 -8.80 -1.65
N ILE A 63 14.76 -7.71 -1.19
CA ILE A 63 14.35 -6.62 -2.06
C ILE A 63 15.57 -5.85 -2.56
N ASP A 64 15.71 -5.74 -3.88
CA ASP A 64 16.67 -4.83 -4.49
C ASP A 64 16.07 -3.44 -4.62
N TRP A 65 16.43 -2.56 -3.68
CA TRP A 65 15.94 -1.18 -3.62
C TRP A 65 16.46 -0.29 -4.75
N ALA A 66 17.42 -0.76 -5.51
CA ALA A 66 17.96 -0.06 -6.68
C ALA A 66 17.41 -0.61 -8.01
N ALA A 67 16.54 -1.60 -7.96
CA ALA A 67 15.95 -2.17 -9.16
C ALA A 67 15.15 -1.15 -9.97
N VAL A 68 15.24 -1.24 -11.28
CA VAL A 68 14.48 -0.42 -12.23
C VAL A 68 13.57 -1.36 -13.05
N PRO A 69 12.42 -1.79 -12.47
CA PRO A 69 11.51 -2.69 -13.16
C PRO A 69 11.07 -2.10 -14.51
N PHE A 70 11.04 -2.96 -15.53
CA PHE A 70 10.66 -2.59 -16.90
C PHE A 70 11.56 -1.51 -17.53
N GLY A 71 12.73 -1.21 -16.94
CA GLY A 71 13.58 -0.11 -17.37
C GLY A 71 13.00 1.28 -17.13
N ASP A 72 11.96 1.38 -16.31
CA ASP A 72 11.26 2.63 -16.02
C ASP A 72 11.70 3.20 -14.65
N PRO A 73 12.41 4.35 -14.64
CA PRO A 73 12.86 4.97 -13.39
C PRO A 73 11.74 5.35 -12.42
N GLU A 74 10.51 5.55 -12.90
CA GLU A 74 9.37 5.86 -12.04
C GLU A 74 9.06 4.73 -11.07
N TRP A 75 9.28 3.48 -11.47
CA TRP A 75 9.13 2.33 -10.58
C TRP A 75 10.15 2.36 -9.44
N LEU A 76 11.40 2.74 -9.74
CA LEU A 76 12.42 2.91 -8.73
C LEU A 76 12.02 4.00 -7.72
N TYR A 77 11.57 5.14 -8.21
CA TYR A 77 11.16 6.25 -7.36
C TYR A 77 9.93 5.89 -6.52
N ALA A 78 8.95 5.25 -7.13
CA ALA A 78 7.74 4.81 -6.44
C ALA A 78 8.05 3.84 -5.30
N MET A 79 8.94 2.88 -5.52
CA MET A 79 9.38 1.93 -4.50
C MET A 79 10.02 2.66 -3.31
N ASN A 80 10.87 3.63 -3.57
CA ASN A 80 11.61 4.35 -2.53
C ASN A 80 10.79 5.44 -1.83
N ARG A 81 9.57 5.72 -2.27
CA ARG A 81 8.62 6.59 -1.56
C ARG A 81 7.92 5.87 -0.41
N HIS A 82 8.03 4.55 -0.33
CA HIS A 82 7.47 3.71 0.75
C HIS A 82 5.95 3.83 0.95
N THR A 83 5.20 4.15 -0.10
CA THR A 83 3.73 4.18 -0.05
C THR A 83 3.12 2.83 0.33
N SER A 84 3.82 1.75 0.08
CA SER A 84 3.43 0.40 0.52
C SER A 84 3.21 0.32 2.02
N LEU A 85 3.99 1.04 2.83
CA LEU A 85 3.84 1.07 4.28
C LEU A 85 2.52 1.69 4.69
N VAL A 86 2.04 2.69 3.96
CA VAL A 86 0.73 3.32 4.20
C VAL A 86 -0.39 2.33 3.93
N ASN A 87 -0.29 1.54 2.85
CA ASN A 87 -1.28 0.51 2.55
C ASN A 87 -1.34 -0.57 3.63
N LEU A 88 -0.18 -1.03 4.12
CA LEU A 88 -0.11 -2.00 5.21
C LEU A 88 -0.74 -1.45 6.49
N ALA A 89 -0.41 -0.22 6.87
CA ALA A 89 -0.97 0.42 8.05
C ALA A 89 -2.49 0.58 7.97
N LYS A 90 -3.00 1.01 6.81
CA LYS A 90 -4.44 1.12 6.58
C LYS A 90 -5.14 -0.24 6.64
N ALA A 91 -4.56 -1.27 6.02
CA ALA A 91 -5.11 -2.62 6.06
C ALA A 91 -5.18 -3.15 7.49
N TRP A 92 -4.16 -2.91 8.30
CA TRP A 92 -4.19 -3.24 9.72
C TRP A 92 -5.34 -2.52 10.44
N LEU A 93 -5.53 -1.22 10.18
CA LEU A 93 -6.63 -0.46 10.77
C LEU A 93 -8.00 -0.99 10.34
N TYR A 94 -8.14 -1.44 9.09
CA TYR A 94 -9.42 -1.96 8.59
C TYR A 94 -9.74 -3.36 9.08
N THR A 95 -8.75 -4.19 9.31
CA THR A 95 -8.94 -5.61 9.61
C THR A 95 -8.61 -5.99 11.05
N GLY A 96 -7.71 -5.26 11.70
CA GLY A 96 -7.12 -5.65 12.99
C GLY A 96 -6.15 -6.83 12.90
N ASP A 97 -5.75 -7.22 11.69
CA ASP A 97 -4.88 -8.37 11.47
C ASP A 97 -3.41 -7.94 11.53
N ASP A 98 -2.67 -8.50 12.48
CA ASP A 98 -1.28 -8.12 12.76
C ASP A 98 -0.26 -8.63 11.73
N HIS A 99 -0.69 -9.39 10.71
CA HIS A 99 0.24 -9.85 9.68
C HIS A 99 0.66 -8.74 8.71
N TYR A 100 -0.04 -7.63 8.68
CA TYR A 100 0.31 -6.47 7.86
C TYR A 100 1.50 -5.69 8.38
#